data_f26ca0c6b7662b19b6a7332ea887bf48
#
_entry.id   f26ca0c6b7662b19b6a7332ea887bf48
#
_cell.length_a   1.000
_cell.length_b   1.000
_cell.length_c   1.000
_cell.angle_alpha   90.00
_cell.angle_beta   90.00
_cell.angle_gamma   90.00
#
_symmetry.space_group_name_H-M   'P 1'
#
loop_
_entity.id
_entity.type
_entity.pdbx_description
1 polymer ?
#
loop_
_entity_poly.entity_id
_entity_poly.type
_entity_poly.pdbx_seq_one_letter_code
_entity_poly.pdbx_strand_id
1 'polypeptide(L)'
;MRVSAVTADACSALSVVSETVDATAVLLTVRGTLDSITYRSLRDQIIKAALDEPKAVIVDVTHLGVPAESAWVVFTSARWHVAKWPEVAIMLVCGHPAGRSAITRNGVTRYVPVYPSIRAAIDAASCVDSPPPRRRARAELPAQLTSLRRARELVTDWLTAWSQPELIPVAKGVVTAFVENVLQHTDSRPGVRLEYDGSAVTVAVSDASHLPAGLREEPKSYAAPSGLHIVSALSRAWGNAPTSSGKTVWAVIGKENRL
;
A
#
# COMPACT_ATOMS: atom_id res chain seq x y z
N MET A 1 -46.99 -20.96 -25.79
CA MET A 1 -45.66 -21.39 -25.36
C MET A 1 -44.75 -20.16 -25.35
N ARG A 2 -44.57 -19.55 -24.17
CA ARG A 2 -43.67 -18.39 -24.00
C ARG A 2 -42.33 -18.91 -23.56
N VAL A 3 -41.33 -18.74 -24.39
CA VAL A 3 -39.95 -19.00 -24.03
C VAL A 3 -39.42 -17.73 -23.37
N SER A 4 -39.25 -17.76 -22.04
CA SER A 4 -38.58 -16.71 -21.29
C SER A 4 -37.07 -16.87 -21.57
N ALA A 5 -36.52 -15.87 -22.23
CA ALA A 5 -35.05 -15.72 -22.30
C ALA A 5 -34.55 -15.33 -20.91
N VAL A 6 -33.86 -16.25 -20.27
CA VAL A 6 -33.03 -15.98 -19.10
C VAL A 6 -31.80 -15.29 -19.59
N THR A 7 -31.76 -13.97 -19.46
CA THR A 7 -30.50 -13.21 -19.55
C THR A 7 -29.66 -13.60 -18.34
N ALA A 8 -28.68 -14.44 -18.56
CA ALA A 8 -27.62 -14.69 -17.59
C ALA A 8 -26.82 -13.40 -17.46
N ASP A 9 -27.04 -12.69 -16.39
CA ASP A 9 -26.15 -11.64 -15.89
C ASP A 9 -24.82 -12.31 -15.50
N ALA A 10 -23.89 -12.38 -16.46
CA ALA A 10 -22.53 -12.83 -16.20
C ALA A 10 -21.88 -11.73 -15.38
N CYS A 11 -22.07 -11.81 -14.06
CA CYS A 11 -21.34 -11.01 -13.08
C CYS A 11 -19.85 -11.18 -13.40
N SER A 12 -19.18 -10.11 -13.86
CA SER A 12 -17.77 -10.07 -14.21
C SER A 12 -16.94 -10.22 -12.92
N ALA A 13 -16.81 -11.46 -12.45
CA ALA A 13 -16.03 -11.75 -11.27
C ALA A 13 -14.54 -11.66 -11.63
N LEU A 14 -13.83 -10.71 -11.02
CA LEU A 14 -12.38 -10.67 -11.04
C LEU A 14 -11.86 -11.70 -10.03
N SER A 15 -10.99 -12.59 -10.49
CA SER A 15 -10.28 -13.57 -9.65
C SER A 15 -8.80 -13.24 -9.62
N VAL A 16 -8.21 -13.22 -8.43
CA VAL A 16 -6.77 -13.01 -8.22
C VAL A 16 -6.26 -14.13 -7.34
N VAL A 17 -5.32 -14.90 -7.85
CA VAL A 17 -4.60 -15.95 -7.11
C VAL A 17 -3.20 -15.43 -6.79
N SER A 18 -2.79 -15.54 -5.54
CA SER A 18 -1.48 -15.09 -5.05
C SER A 18 -0.59 -16.28 -4.73
N GLU A 19 0.62 -16.29 -5.25
CA GLU A 19 1.63 -17.33 -5.02
C GLU A 19 2.99 -16.68 -4.74
N THR A 20 3.76 -17.24 -3.80
CA THR A 20 5.15 -16.82 -3.61
C THR A 20 6.03 -17.58 -4.59
N VAL A 21 6.84 -16.86 -5.38
CA VAL A 21 7.77 -17.42 -6.34
C VAL A 21 9.21 -17.05 -5.96
N ASP A 22 10.12 -18.02 -6.07
CA ASP A 22 11.58 -17.88 -5.79
C ASP A 22 11.92 -17.25 -4.43
N ALA A 23 11.09 -17.48 -3.40
CA ALA A 23 11.22 -16.96 -2.03
C ALA A 23 11.35 -15.42 -1.93
N THR A 24 11.31 -14.69 -3.05
CA THR A 24 11.59 -13.25 -3.09
C THR A 24 10.52 -12.42 -3.79
N ALA A 25 9.69 -13.02 -4.65
CA ALA A 25 8.65 -12.34 -5.39
C ALA A 25 7.27 -12.96 -5.14
N VAL A 26 6.23 -12.15 -5.25
CA VAL A 26 4.83 -12.59 -5.22
C VAL A 26 4.27 -12.49 -6.62
N LEU A 27 3.70 -13.59 -7.12
CA LEU A 27 2.96 -13.64 -8.37
C LEU A 27 1.46 -13.53 -8.10
N LEU A 28 0.82 -12.55 -8.71
CA LEU A 28 -0.63 -12.40 -8.74
C LEU A 28 -1.14 -12.80 -10.13
N THR A 29 -1.83 -13.93 -10.24
CA THR A 29 -2.50 -14.34 -11.49
C THR A 29 -3.91 -13.78 -11.50
N VAL A 30 -4.19 -12.90 -12.48
CA VAL A 30 -5.47 -12.17 -12.58
C VAL A 30 -6.29 -12.71 -13.74
N ARG A 31 -7.55 -13.05 -13.48
CA ARG A 31 -8.52 -13.53 -14.47
C ARG A 31 -9.84 -12.78 -14.33
N GLY A 32 -10.60 -12.67 -15.41
CA GLY A 32 -11.89 -11.98 -15.43
C GLY A 32 -11.84 -10.64 -16.12
N THR A 33 -12.67 -9.69 -15.72
CA THR A 33 -12.80 -8.39 -16.39
C THR A 33 -12.39 -7.25 -15.45
N LEU A 34 -11.56 -6.36 -15.98
CA LEU A 34 -11.18 -5.11 -15.32
C LEU A 34 -12.08 -3.97 -15.81
N ASP A 35 -12.93 -3.50 -14.92
CA ASP A 35 -13.88 -2.41 -15.14
C ASP A 35 -13.92 -1.47 -13.93
N SER A 36 -14.88 -0.54 -13.90
CA SER A 36 -15.03 0.42 -12.79
C SER A 36 -15.36 -0.24 -11.45
N ILE A 37 -15.99 -1.42 -11.44
CA ILE A 37 -16.38 -2.16 -10.23
C ILE A 37 -15.17 -2.91 -9.68
N THR A 38 -14.41 -3.58 -10.54
CA THR A 38 -13.28 -4.45 -10.18
C THR A 38 -11.97 -3.69 -10.02
N TYR A 39 -11.87 -2.47 -10.56
CA TYR A 39 -10.68 -1.61 -10.51
C TYR A 39 -10.10 -1.46 -9.10
N ARG A 40 -10.94 -1.06 -8.14
CA ARG A 40 -10.51 -0.82 -6.77
C ARG A 40 -10.01 -2.10 -6.10
N SER A 41 -10.75 -3.19 -6.31
CA SER A 41 -10.38 -4.50 -5.74
C SER A 41 -9.01 -4.96 -6.25
N LEU A 42 -8.74 -4.86 -7.55
CA LEU A 42 -7.45 -5.24 -8.13
C LEU A 42 -6.31 -4.36 -7.59
N ARG A 43 -6.50 -3.04 -7.60
CA ARG A 43 -5.50 -2.12 -7.05
C ARG A 43 -5.14 -2.47 -5.61
N ASP A 44 -6.15 -2.68 -4.78
CA ASP A 44 -5.97 -2.94 -3.35
C ASP A 44 -5.30 -4.30 -3.10
N GLN A 45 -5.53 -5.31 -3.95
CA GLN A 45 -4.84 -6.59 -3.88
C GLN A 45 -3.35 -6.49 -4.26
N ILE A 46 -3.00 -5.67 -5.26
CA ILE A 46 -1.61 -5.41 -5.62
C ILE A 46 -0.89 -4.69 -4.47
N ILE A 47 -1.52 -3.67 -3.87
CA ILE A 47 -0.96 -2.94 -2.73
C ILE A 47 -0.76 -3.88 -1.54
N LYS A 48 -1.75 -4.74 -1.24
CA LYS A 48 -1.65 -5.76 -0.20
C LYS A 48 -0.43 -6.66 -0.37
N ALA A 49 -0.24 -7.20 -1.57
CA ALA A 49 0.90 -8.06 -1.87
C ALA A 49 2.24 -7.33 -1.67
N ALA A 50 2.29 -6.02 -1.92
CA ALA A 50 3.48 -5.22 -1.70
C ALA A 50 3.78 -4.97 -0.21
N LEU A 51 2.76 -4.99 0.68
CA LEU A 51 2.95 -4.76 2.12
C LEU A 51 3.70 -5.89 2.82
N ASP A 52 3.70 -7.09 2.26
CA ASP A 52 4.52 -8.21 2.74
C ASP A 52 5.99 -8.06 2.33
N GLU A 53 6.30 -6.98 1.60
CA GLU A 53 7.64 -6.55 1.18
C GLU A 53 8.45 -7.61 0.42
N PRO A 54 7.86 -8.26 -0.59
CA PRO A 54 8.64 -9.03 -1.53
C PRO A 54 9.58 -8.10 -2.31
N LYS A 55 10.62 -8.62 -2.96
CA LYS A 55 11.45 -7.81 -3.88
C LYS A 55 10.62 -7.24 -5.03
N ALA A 56 9.64 -8.01 -5.52
CA ALA A 56 8.72 -7.57 -6.56
C ALA A 56 7.33 -8.22 -6.40
N VAL A 57 6.30 -7.49 -6.83
CA VAL A 57 4.97 -8.03 -7.10
C VAL A 57 4.83 -8.16 -8.61
N ILE A 58 4.73 -9.39 -9.09
CA ILE A 58 4.53 -9.73 -10.50
C ILE A 58 3.05 -9.97 -10.71
N VAL A 59 2.42 -9.25 -11.64
CA VAL A 59 0.99 -9.37 -11.94
C VAL A 59 0.80 -9.94 -13.34
N ASP A 60 0.35 -11.18 -13.44
CA ASP A 60 0.03 -11.81 -14.71
C ASP A 60 -1.38 -11.43 -15.14
N VAL A 61 -1.45 -10.63 -16.21
CA VAL A 61 -2.67 -10.11 -16.81
C VAL A 61 -2.98 -10.80 -18.17
N THR A 62 -2.33 -11.92 -18.46
CA THR A 62 -2.50 -12.65 -19.74
C THR A 62 -3.97 -13.01 -20.00
N HIS A 63 -4.73 -13.32 -18.97
CA HIS A 63 -6.13 -13.72 -19.06
C HIS A 63 -7.11 -12.65 -18.51
N LEU A 64 -6.66 -11.39 -18.43
CA LEU A 64 -7.48 -10.27 -17.99
C LEU A 64 -8.14 -9.59 -19.20
N GLY A 65 -9.47 -9.57 -19.21
CA GLY A 65 -10.25 -8.77 -20.13
C GLY A 65 -10.30 -7.30 -19.69
N VAL A 66 -9.98 -6.38 -20.59
CA VAL A 66 -10.01 -4.93 -20.30
C VAL A 66 -10.83 -4.22 -21.38
N PRO A 67 -12.16 -4.14 -21.21
CA PRO A 67 -13.06 -3.52 -22.20
C PRO A 67 -12.77 -2.03 -22.42
N ALA A 68 -12.45 -1.30 -21.35
CA ALA A 68 -12.08 0.11 -21.39
C ALA A 68 -10.57 0.25 -21.22
N GLU A 69 -9.85 0.64 -22.28
CA GLU A 69 -8.38 0.75 -22.22
C GLU A 69 -7.88 1.68 -21.09
N SER A 70 -8.66 2.69 -20.69
CA SER A 70 -8.32 3.58 -19.57
C SER A 70 -8.20 2.83 -18.24
N ALA A 71 -8.79 1.66 -18.08
CA ALA A 71 -8.68 0.86 -16.85
C ALA A 71 -7.26 0.35 -16.59
N TRP A 72 -6.38 0.26 -17.61
CA TRP A 72 -4.97 -0.07 -17.43
C TRP A 72 -4.23 0.85 -16.45
N VAL A 73 -4.73 2.05 -16.19
CA VAL A 73 -4.17 2.98 -15.21
C VAL A 73 -4.17 2.42 -13.77
N VAL A 74 -4.91 1.34 -13.48
CA VAL A 74 -4.92 0.66 -12.17
C VAL A 74 -3.52 0.27 -11.71
N PHE A 75 -2.68 -0.20 -12.63
CA PHE A 75 -1.32 -0.63 -12.32
C PHE A 75 -0.39 0.55 -12.00
N THR A 76 -0.55 1.65 -12.71
CA THR A 76 0.14 2.90 -12.39
C THR A 76 -0.34 3.45 -11.04
N SER A 77 -1.64 3.42 -10.77
CA SER A 77 -2.21 3.82 -9.47
C SER A 77 -1.64 2.97 -8.33
N ALA A 78 -1.59 1.65 -8.48
CA ALA A 78 -0.99 0.77 -7.48
C ALA A 78 0.50 1.09 -7.29
N ARG A 79 1.26 1.30 -8.38
CA ARG A 79 2.69 1.68 -8.33
C ARG A 79 2.92 2.97 -7.55
N TRP A 80 2.09 3.99 -7.77
CA TRP A 80 2.18 5.25 -7.04
C TRP A 80 1.93 5.10 -5.54
N HIS A 81 0.98 4.24 -5.14
CA HIS A 81 0.70 3.96 -3.74
C HIS A 81 1.88 3.35 -3.00
N VAL A 82 2.62 2.45 -3.65
CA VAL A 82 3.77 1.77 -3.02
C VAL A 82 5.11 2.47 -3.31
N ALA A 83 5.12 3.55 -4.10
CA ALA A 83 6.35 4.22 -4.54
C ALA A 83 7.17 4.84 -3.42
N LYS A 84 6.51 5.31 -2.36
CA LYS A 84 7.16 5.95 -1.20
C LYS A 84 7.33 4.97 -0.04
N TRP A 85 6.44 4.03 0.07
CA TRP A 85 6.47 2.96 1.04
C TRP A 85 5.45 1.89 0.62
N PRO A 86 5.79 0.60 0.64
CA PRO A 86 7.09 -0.01 1.03
C PRO A 86 8.18 -0.01 -0.05
N GLU A 87 8.00 0.68 -1.18
CA GLU A 87 8.96 0.79 -2.30
C GLU A 87 9.19 -0.53 -3.08
N VAL A 88 8.21 -1.40 -3.08
CA VAL A 88 8.25 -2.68 -3.78
C VAL A 88 8.06 -2.47 -5.29
N ALA A 89 8.85 -3.14 -6.10
CA ALA A 89 8.70 -3.11 -7.55
C ALA A 89 7.39 -3.81 -7.97
N ILE A 90 6.61 -3.18 -8.86
CA ILE A 90 5.47 -3.82 -9.53
C ILE A 90 5.86 -4.10 -10.97
N MET A 91 5.62 -5.33 -11.44
CA MET A 91 5.91 -5.80 -12.79
C MET A 91 4.67 -6.46 -13.38
N LEU A 92 4.42 -6.28 -14.68
CA LEU A 92 3.34 -6.95 -15.39
C LEU A 92 3.87 -8.08 -16.25
N VAL A 93 3.07 -9.13 -16.39
CA VAL A 93 3.24 -10.18 -17.38
C VAL A 93 2.04 -10.21 -18.30
N CYS A 94 2.26 -10.18 -19.59
CA CYS A 94 1.23 -10.38 -20.60
C CYS A 94 1.77 -11.21 -21.76
N GLY A 95 1.30 -12.45 -21.91
CA GLY A 95 1.74 -13.38 -22.97
C GLY A 95 1.38 -12.92 -24.39
N HIS A 96 0.33 -12.09 -24.55
CA HIS A 96 -0.18 -11.67 -25.84
C HIS A 96 0.48 -10.40 -26.35
N PRO A 97 1.03 -10.38 -27.59
CA PRO A 97 1.58 -9.16 -28.18
C PRO A 97 0.57 -8.00 -28.24
N ALA A 98 -0.70 -8.31 -28.57
CA ALA A 98 -1.77 -7.30 -28.61
C ALA A 98 -2.02 -6.66 -27.23
N GLY A 99 -2.04 -7.47 -26.16
CA GLY A 99 -2.18 -6.96 -24.79
C GLY A 99 -1.01 -6.07 -24.38
N ARG A 100 0.22 -6.49 -24.65
CA ARG A 100 1.41 -5.64 -24.38
C ARG A 100 1.36 -4.31 -25.14
N SER A 101 0.90 -4.34 -26.40
CA SER A 101 0.71 -3.11 -27.18
C SER A 101 -0.36 -2.18 -26.58
N ALA A 102 -1.47 -2.74 -26.10
CA ALA A 102 -2.50 -1.96 -25.41
C ALA A 102 -1.97 -1.31 -24.14
N ILE A 103 -1.25 -2.06 -23.28
CA ILE A 103 -0.62 -1.57 -22.06
C ILE A 103 0.36 -0.44 -22.37
N THR A 104 1.16 -0.58 -23.43
CA THR A 104 2.13 0.43 -23.87
C THR A 104 1.46 1.69 -24.38
N ARG A 105 0.42 1.58 -25.23
CA ARG A 105 -0.34 2.74 -25.73
C ARG A 105 -0.95 3.58 -24.61
N ASN A 106 -1.37 2.93 -23.53
CA ASN A 106 -1.93 3.59 -22.36
C ASN A 106 -0.86 4.15 -21.41
N GLY A 107 0.41 4.12 -21.77
CA GLY A 107 1.50 4.75 -21.04
C GLY A 107 1.90 4.05 -19.75
N VAL A 108 1.34 2.89 -19.45
CA VAL A 108 1.63 2.12 -18.21
C VAL A 108 3.11 1.74 -18.14
N THR A 109 3.70 1.38 -19.28
CA THR A 109 5.11 0.94 -19.38
C THR A 109 6.12 2.00 -18.97
N ARG A 110 5.72 3.28 -18.84
CA ARG A 110 6.58 4.35 -18.30
C ARG A 110 6.88 4.17 -16.81
N TYR A 111 6.01 3.47 -16.10
CA TYR A 111 6.06 3.34 -14.64
C TYR A 111 6.11 1.89 -14.16
N VAL A 112 5.57 0.98 -14.96
CA VAL A 112 5.43 -0.44 -14.63
C VAL A 112 5.94 -1.25 -15.83
N PRO A 113 7.07 -1.96 -15.71
CA PRO A 113 7.61 -2.76 -16.79
C PRO A 113 6.69 -3.95 -17.12
N VAL A 114 6.66 -4.35 -18.40
CA VAL A 114 5.82 -5.44 -18.90
C VAL A 114 6.70 -6.50 -19.56
N TYR A 115 6.51 -7.74 -19.15
CA TYR A 115 7.27 -8.90 -19.63
C TYR A 115 6.41 -9.87 -20.43
N PRO A 116 6.99 -10.60 -21.38
CA PRO A 116 6.25 -11.55 -22.21
C PRO A 116 5.94 -12.88 -21.50
N SER A 117 6.60 -13.15 -20.37
CA SER A 117 6.40 -14.39 -19.61
C SER A 117 6.72 -14.18 -18.12
N ILE A 118 6.16 -15.05 -17.28
CA ILE A 118 6.44 -15.09 -15.85
C ILE A 118 7.94 -15.29 -15.59
N ARG A 119 8.58 -16.17 -16.36
CA ARG A 119 10.02 -16.43 -16.22
C ARG A 119 10.85 -15.18 -16.46
N ALA A 120 10.56 -14.41 -17.51
CA ALA A 120 11.27 -13.18 -17.80
C ALA A 120 11.06 -12.13 -16.70
N ALA A 121 9.88 -12.07 -16.08
CA ALA A 121 9.61 -11.18 -14.97
C ALA A 121 10.35 -11.61 -13.69
N ILE A 122 10.43 -12.91 -13.40
CA ILE A 122 11.20 -13.45 -12.26
C ILE A 122 12.69 -13.17 -12.42
N ASP A 123 13.24 -13.43 -13.61
CA ASP A 123 14.65 -13.14 -13.91
C ASP A 123 14.95 -11.64 -13.72
N ALA A 124 14.06 -10.75 -14.17
CA ALA A 124 14.17 -9.33 -13.95
C ALA A 124 14.04 -8.94 -12.46
N ALA A 125 13.11 -9.55 -11.72
CA ALA A 125 12.93 -9.32 -10.29
C ALA A 125 14.17 -9.71 -9.48
N SER A 126 14.89 -10.75 -9.91
CA SER A 126 16.16 -11.16 -9.29
C SER A 126 17.26 -10.13 -9.43
N CYS A 127 17.22 -9.33 -10.51
CA CYS A 127 18.15 -8.23 -10.76
C CYS A 127 17.74 -6.90 -10.09
N VAL A 128 16.55 -6.83 -9.48
CA VAL A 128 16.18 -5.64 -8.69
C VAL A 128 17.08 -5.57 -7.47
N ASP A 129 17.78 -4.44 -7.33
CA ASP A 129 18.59 -4.18 -6.16
C ASP A 129 17.72 -4.33 -4.91
N SER A 130 18.23 -5.10 -3.95
CA SER A 130 17.56 -5.15 -2.64
C SER A 130 17.59 -3.74 -2.06
N PRO A 131 16.44 -3.23 -1.58
CA PRO A 131 16.46 -1.96 -0.89
C PRO A 131 17.49 -2.00 0.24
N PRO A 132 18.14 -0.87 0.55
CA PRO A 132 19.15 -0.83 1.62
C PRO A 132 18.58 -1.46 2.90
N PRO A 133 19.42 -2.12 3.70
CA PRO A 133 18.96 -2.81 4.91
C PRO A 133 18.27 -1.80 5.83
N ARG A 134 16.97 -1.99 6.02
CA ARG A 134 16.15 -1.13 6.88
C ARG A 134 16.22 -1.63 8.31
N ARG A 135 16.50 -0.72 9.26
CA ARG A 135 16.25 -1.03 10.67
C ARG A 135 14.75 -1.01 10.89
N ARG A 136 14.22 -2.02 11.60
CA ARG A 136 12.79 -2.19 11.84
C ARG A 136 12.52 -2.52 13.28
N ALA A 137 11.43 -1.93 13.80
CA ALA A 137 10.88 -2.27 15.10
C ALA A 137 9.35 -2.32 15.00
N ARG A 138 8.74 -3.24 15.73
CA ARG A 138 7.28 -3.45 15.75
C ARG A 138 6.81 -3.72 17.17
N ALA A 139 5.62 -3.23 17.50
CA ALA A 139 4.93 -3.56 18.73
C ALA A 139 3.43 -3.51 18.51
N GLU A 140 2.69 -4.42 19.12
CA GLU A 140 1.25 -4.40 19.21
C GLU A 140 0.86 -3.81 20.57
N LEU A 141 -0.07 -2.86 20.55
CA LEU A 141 -0.50 -2.14 21.76
C LEU A 141 -1.96 -2.51 22.08
N PRO A 142 -2.36 -2.48 23.37
CA PRO A 142 -3.76 -2.69 23.72
C PRO A 142 -4.64 -1.53 23.19
N ALA A 143 -5.93 -1.81 22.93
CA ALA A 143 -6.90 -0.80 22.51
C ALA A 143 -7.33 0.08 23.72
N GLN A 144 -6.40 0.87 24.25
CA GLN A 144 -6.57 1.70 25.46
C GLN A 144 -5.82 3.03 25.32
N LEU A 145 -6.29 4.08 25.98
CA LEU A 145 -5.66 5.40 25.94
C LEU A 145 -4.21 5.41 26.46
N THR A 146 -3.85 4.48 27.35
CA THR A 146 -2.48 4.31 27.84
C THR A 146 -1.50 3.97 26.71
N SER A 147 -1.99 3.41 25.59
CA SER A 147 -1.20 3.10 24.40
C SER A 147 -0.63 4.32 23.70
N LEU A 148 -1.24 5.50 23.85
CA LEU A 148 -0.68 6.75 23.37
C LEU A 148 0.68 7.07 24.01
N ARG A 149 0.76 6.92 25.34
CA ARG A 149 2.02 7.11 26.06
C ARG A 149 3.04 6.05 25.64
N ARG A 150 2.60 4.80 25.62
CA ARG A 150 3.48 3.66 25.27
C ARG A 150 4.04 3.76 23.85
N ALA A 151 3.23 4.20 22.88
CA ALA A 151 3.69 4.42 21.51
C ALA A 151 4.79 5.49 21.44
N ARG A 152 4.64 6.59 22.18
CA ARG A 152 5.68 7.64 22.25
C ARG A 152 6.98 7.16 22.90
N GLU A 153 6.89 6.34 23.95
CA GLU A 153 8.04 5.71 24.58
C GLU A 153 8.79 4.81 23.61
N LEU A 154 8.08 3.89 22.93
CA LEU A 154 8.66 2.99 21.93
C LEU A 154 9.38 3.74 20.81
N VAL A 155 8.76 4.77 20.25
CA VAL A 155 9.38 5.62 19.22
C VAL A 155 10.66 6.28 19.75
N THR A 156 10.65 6.76 20.99
CA THR A 156 11.83 7.35 21.61
C THR A 156 12.95 6.32 21.77
N ASP A 157 12.64 5.14 22.30
CA ASP A 157 13.60 4.06 22.54
C ASP A 157 14.23 3.60 21.22
N TRP A 158 13.41 3.34 20.20
CA TRP A 158 13.88 2.85 18.91
C TRP A 158 14.74 3.89 18.17
N LEU A 159 14.31 5.14 18.10
CA LEU A 159 15.09 6.19 17.43
C LEU A 159 16.39 6.53 18.16
N THR A 160 16.39 6.46 19.48
CA THR A 160 17.62 6.60 20.29
C THR A 160 18.59 5.46 19.98
N ALA A 161 18.10 4.21 19.94
CA ALA A 161 18.91 3.04 19.61
C ALA A 161 19.43 3.08 18.16
N TRP A 162 18.74 3.78 17.27
CA TRP A 162 19.15 3.97 15.87
C TRP A 162 20.00 5.22 15.64
N SER A 163 20.32 5.97 16.71
CA SER A 163 21.08 7.22 16.66
C SER A 163 20.41 8.30 15.81
N GLN A 164 19.08 8.42 15.92
CA GLN A 164 18.24 9.41 15.22
C GLN A 164 17.43 10.27 16.21
N PRO A 165 18.02 10.87 17.26
CA PRO A 165 17.28 11.60 18.30
C PRO A 165 16.56 12.84 17.75
N GLU A 166 17.09 13.43 16.69
CA GLU A 166 16.51 14.62 16.06
C GLU A 166 15.13 14.40 15.43
N LEU A 167 14.77 13.17 15.09
CA LEU A 167 13.47 12.83 14.52
C LEU A 167 12.42 12.45 15.57
N ILE A 168 12.82 12.29 16.84
CA ILE A 168 11.93 11.88 17.92
C ILE A 168 10.71 12.81 18.09
N PRO A 169 10.86 14.16 18.12
CA PRO A 169 9.70 15.03 18.32
C PRO A 169 8.62 14.86 17.26
N VAL A 170 9.01 14.85 16.00
CA VAL A 170 8.10 14.68 14.85
C VAL A 170 7.49 13.29 14.84
N ALA A 171 8.29 12.25 15.01
CA ALA A 171 7.83 10.87 15.01
C ALA A 171 6.83 10.60 16.15
N LYS A 172 7.02 11.23 17.32
CA LYS A 172 6.05 11.18 18.45
C LYS A 172 4.73 11.86 18.10
N GLY A 173 4.76 12.98 17.40
CA GLY A 173 3.54 13.65 16.92
C GLY A 173 2.77 12.75 15.96
N VAL A 174 3.46 12.19 14.97
CA VAL A 174 2.87 11.31 13.96
C VAL A 174 2.30 10.03 14.58
N VAL A 175 3.07 9.31 15.40
CA VAL A 175 2.57 8.07 16.02
C VAL A 175 1.39 8.33 16.94
N THR A 176 1.38 9.47 17.65
CA THR A 176 0.24 9.85 18.49
C THR A 176 -1.02 10.02 17.66
N ALA A 177 -0.96 10.79 16.57
CA ALA A 177 -2.09 11.01 15.68
C ALA A 177 -2.62 9.70 15.07
N PHE A 178 -1.73 8.79 14.69
CA PHE A 178 -2.14 7.50 14.12
C PHE A 178 -2.77 6.58 15.17
N VAL A 179 -2.19 6.47 16.37
CA VAL A 179 -2.75 5.63 17.44
C VAL A 179 -4.08 6.22 17.93
N GLU A 180 -4.21 7.55 18.06
CA GLU A 180 -5.49 8.20 18.33
C GLU A 180 -6.55 7.85 17.29
N ASN A 181 -6.20 7.91 16.01
CA ASN A 181 -7.12 7.56 14.92
C ASN A 181 -7.63 6.11 15.05
N VAL A 182 -6.76 5.16 15.43
CA VAL A 182 -7.18 3.78 15.69
C VAL A 182 -8.14 3.71 16.88
N LEU A 183 -7.78 4.32 18.01
CA LEU A 183 -8.57 4.25 19.23
C LEU A 183 -9.91 4.98 19.14
N GLN A 184 -10.02 6.01 18.30
CA GLN A 184 -11.26 6.77 18.11
C GLN A 184 -12.21 6.13 17.08
N HIS A 185 -11.68 5.41 16.11
CA HIS A 185 -12.46 4.96 14.96
C HIS A 185 -12.55 3.43 14.85
N THR A 186 -11.89 2.69 15.72
CA THR A 186 -11.90 1.22 15.72
C THR A 186 -11.79 0.68 17.15
N ASP A 187 -12.24 -0.56 17.35
CA ASP A 187 -12.02 -1.31 18.58
C ASP A 187 -10.77 -2.21 18.50
N SER A 188 -9.94 -2.00 17.49
CA SER A 188 -8.77 -2.85 17.23
C SER A 188 -7.55 -2.41 18.02
N ARG A 189 -6.62 -3.36 18.19
CA ARG A 189 -5.32 -3.12 18.80
C ARG A 189 -4.40 -2.41 17.79
N PRO A 190 -3.81 -1.23 18.12
CA PRO A 190 -2.87 -0.58 17.21
C PRO A 190 -1.58 -1.39 17.06
N GLY A 191 -1.21 -1.74 15.83
CA GLY A 191 0.08 -2.31 15.51
C GLY A 191 1.06 -1.23 15.08
N VAL A 192 1.98 -0.81 15.95
CA VAL A 192 2.97 0.23 15.66
C VAL A 192 4.19 -0.37 14.99
N ARG A 193 4.64 0.21 13.89
CA ARG A 193 5.85 -0.15 13.15
C ARG A 193 6.68 1.10 12.88
N LEU A 194 7.98 1.01 13.11
CA LEU A 194 8.96 2.03 12.77
C LEU A 194 10.03 1.43 11.87
N GLU A 195 10.44 2.17 10.83
CA GLU A 195 11.49 1.79 9.91
C GLU A 195 12.45 2.96 9.68
N TYR A 196 13.72 2.64 9.50
CA TYR A 196 14.75 3.61 9.12
C TYR A 196 15.58 3.04 7.97
N ASP A 197 15.64 3.75 6.85
CA ASP A 197 16.32 3.34 5.61
C ASP A 197 17.73 3.94 5.45
N GLY A 198 18.22 4.65 6.47
CA GLY A 198 19.49 5.40 6.42
C GLY A 198 19.29 6.90 6.13
N SER A 199 18.15 7.31 5.58
CA SER A 199 17.86 8.69 5.20
C SER A 199 16.57 9.24 5.83
N ALA A 200 15.56 8.40 5.98
CA ALA A 200 14.25 8.76 6.47
C ALA A 200 13.69 7.71 7.44
N VAL A 201 12.78 8.14 8.30
CA VAL A 201 12.02 7.28 9.20
C VAL A 201 10.59 7.14 8.66
N THR A 202 10.10 5.92 8.56
CA THR A 202 8.69 5.64 8.32
C THR A 202 8.03 5.21 9.63
N VAL A 203 6.97 5.92 10.00
CA VAL A 203 6.05 5.54 11.08
C VAL A 203 4.82 4.94 10.45
N ALA A 204 4.45 3.74 10.83
CA ALA A 204 3.25 3.07 10.34
C ALA A 204 2.43 2.50 11.50
N VAL A 205 1.11 2.60 11.41
CA VAL A 205 0.18 2.02 12.39
C VAL A 205 -0.90 1.26 11.67
N SER A 206 -1.06 -0.02 12.02
CA SER A 206 -2.11 -0.90 11.48
C SER A 206 -3.28 -1.02 12.43
N ASP A 207 -4.47 -1.21 11.86
CA ASP A 207 -5.72 -1.50 12.56
C ASP A 207 -6.57 -2.50 11.75
N ALA A 208 -7.65 -3.00 12.35
CA ALA A 208 -8.56 -3.97 11.72
C ALA A 208 -9.71 -3.31 10.92
N SER A 209 -9.70 -2.00 10.70
CA SER A 209 -10.74 -1.32 9.92
C SER A 209 -10.44 -1.34 8.43
N HIS A 210 -11.41 -1.77 7.62
CA HIS A 210 -11.31 -1.70 6.16
C HIS A 210 -11.69 -0.33 5.58
N LEU A 211 -12.13 0.62 6.42
CA LEU A 211 -12.42 1.98 5.99
C LEU A 211 -11.10 2.77 5.86
N PRO A 212 -10.86 3.44 4.73
CA PRO A 212 -9.63 4.23 4.55
C PRO A 212 -9.57 5.37 5.56
N ALA A 213 -8.38 5.66 6.06
CA ALA A 213 -8.12 6.89 6.76
C ALA A 213 -8.13 8.05 5.75
N GLY A 214 -8.94 9.06 5.97
CA GLY A 214 -9.06 10.22 5.08
C GLY A 214 -9.05 11.54 5.86
N LEU A 215 -8.55 12.58 5.21
CA LEU A 215 -8.79 13.94 5.68
C LEU A 215 -10.29 14.18 5.58
N ARG A 216 -10.97 14.41 6.72
CA ARG A 216 -12.33 14.93 6.69
C ARG A 216 -12.26 16.38 6.21
N GLU A 217 -12.93 16.69 5.12
CA GLU A 217 -13.31 18.06 4.81
C GLU A 217 -14.36 18.47 5.85
N GLU A 218 -13.92 19.09 6.94
CA GLU A 218 -14.86 19.61 7.92
C GLU A 218 -15.52 20.87 7.40
N PRO A 219 -16.87 20.98 7.52
CA PRO A 219 -17.54 22.25 7.35
C PRO A 219 -17.07 23.19 8.49
N LYS A 220 -16.43 24.27 8.10
CA LYS A 220 -16.08 25.48 8.84
C LYS A 220 -16.64 25.57 10.27
N SER A 221 -16.01 24.93 11.24
CA SER A 221 -16.17 25.15 12.65
C SER A 221 -14.78 25.20 13.29
N TYR A 222 -14.63 26.01 14.34
CA TYR A 222 -13.39 26.24 15.10
C TYR A 222 -12.85 24.97 15.83
N ALA A 223 -12.93 23.82 15.20
CA ALA A 223 -12.39 22.57 15.73
C ALA A 223 -10.88 22.49 15.49
N ALA A 224 -10.14 21.93 16.45
CA ALA A 224 -8.72 21.67 16.34
C ALA A 224 -8.42 20.85 15.05
N PRO A 225 -7.30 21.10 14.35
CA PRO A 225 -6.95 20.38 13.14
C PRO A 225 -6.95 18.87 13.42
N SER A 226 -7.57 18.08 12.54
CA SER A 226 -7.59 16.63 12.69
C SER A 226 -6.15 16.08 12.72
N GLY A 227 -5.92 14.99 13.46
CA GLY A 227 -4.59 14.39 13.59
C GLY A 227 -3.89 14.15 12.25
N LEU A 228 -4.66 13.83 11.19
CA LEU A 228 -4.12 13.65 9.83
C LEU A 228 -3.66 14.95 9.16
N HIS A 229 -4.21 16.12 9.49
CA HIS A 229 -3.67 17.41 9.06
C HIS A 229 -2.29 17.66 9.67
N ILE A 230 -2.12 17.33 10.96
CA ILE A 230 -0.82 17.40 11.63
C ILE A 230 0.18 16.48 10.95
N VAL A 231 -0.20 15.23 10.64
CA VAL A 231 0.65 14.29 9.92
C VAL A 231 1.05 14.84 8.55
N SER A 232 0.09 15.41 7.80
CA SER A 232 0.38 16.00 6.49
C SER A 232 1.40 17.14 6.53
N ALA A 233 1.37 17.94 7.59
CA ALA A 233 2.32 19.05 7.80
C ALA A 233 3.70 18.56 8.27
N LEU A 234 3.75 17.47 9.02
CA LEU A 234 4.95 16.95 9.66
C LEU A 234 5.67 15.87 8.85
N SER A 235 5.16 15.45 7.70
CA SER A 235 5.73 14.36 6.92
C SER A 235 6.03 14.77 5.48
N ARG A 236 7.05 14.15 4.89
CA ARG A 236 7.37 14.25 3.46
C ARG A 236 6.28 13.62 2.60
N ALA A 237 5.71 12.54 3.07
CA ALA A 237 4.63 11.82 2.45
C ALA A 237 3.87 11.01 3.50
N TRP A 238 2.58 10.82 3.32
CA TRP A 238 1.78 9.93 4.12
C TRP A 238 0.71 9.25 3.25
N GLY A 239 0.14 8.18 3.75
CA GLY A 239 -0.91 7.47 3.05
C GLY A 239 -1.50 6.36 3.90
N ASN A 240 -2.45 5.64 3.29
CA ASN A 240 -2.99 4.43 3.86
C ASN A 240 -2.95 3.31 2.83
N ALA A 241 -2.75 2.09 3.29
CA ALA A 241 -2.72 0.90 2.46
C ALA A 241 -3.61 -0.18 3.09
N PRO A 242 -4.48 -0.83 2.29
CA PRO A 242 -5.30 -1.93 2.76
C PRO A 242 -4.44 -3.14 3.10
N THR A 243 -4.77 -3.83 4.21
CA THR A 243 -4.16 -5.10 4.60
C THR A 243 -5.16 -6.25 4.52
N SER A 244 -4.73 -7.49 4.74
CA SER A 244 -5.64 -8.65 4.81
C SER A 244 -6.64 -8.53 5.95
N SER A 245 -6.26 -7.90 7.04
CA SER A 245 -7.04 -7.78 8.28
C SER A 245 -7.55 -6.37 8.56
N GLY A 246 -7.32 -5.39 7.67
CA GLY A 246 -7.74 -4.01 7.89
C GLY A 246 -6.97 -3.02 7.03
N LYS A 247 -6.28 -2.05 7.64
CA LYS A 247 -5.43 -1.07 6.94
C LYS A 247 -4.17 -0.75 7.72
N THR A 248 -3.20 -0.19 7.02
CA THR A 248 -2.01 0.46 7.62
C THR A 248 -1.97 1.92 7.17
N VAL A 249 -1.90 2.84 8.12
CA VAL A 249 -1.62 4.25 7.85
C VAL A 249 -0.14 4.49 8.09
N TRP A 250 0.53 5.18 7.18
CA TRP A 250 1.98 5.39 7.23
C TRP A 250 2.37 6.83 6.90
N ALA A 251 3.51 7.27 7.42
CA ALA A 251 4.11 8.56 7.12
C ALA A 251 5.64 8.45 7.07
N VAL A 252 6.25 9.10 6.09
CA VAL A 252 7.70 9.19 5.91
C VAL A 252 8.17 10.55 6.43
N ILE A 253 9.13 10.53 7.34
CA ILE A 253 9.71 11.70 8.00
C ILE A 253 11.18 11.78 7.59
N GLY A 254 11.57 12.86 6.95
CA GLY A 254 12.97 13.16 6.61
C GLY A 254 13.59 14.16 7.59
N LYS A 255 14.90 14.41 7.41
CA LYS A 255 15.62 15.40 8.22
C LYS A 255 15.11 16.84 8.07
N GLU A 256 14.44 17.13 6.96
CA GLU A 256 13.79 18.42 6.70
C GLU A 256 12.53 18.66 7.53
N ASN A 257 11.93 17.62 8.11
CA ASN A 257 10.72 17.70 8.93
C ASN A 257 11.00 17.91 10.42
N ARG A 258 12.20 18.35 10.79
CA ARG A 258 12.55 18.63 12.20
C ARG A 258 11.71 19.78 12.77
N LEU A 259 11.29 19.64 14.01
CA LEU A 259 10.64 20.69 14.80
C LEU A 259 11.70 21.52 15.55
#